data_445507c9d90fae9b65764abb8337244f
#
_entry.id   445507c9d90fae9b65764abb8337244f
#
_cell.length_a   1.000
_cell.length_b   1.000
_cell.length_c   1.000
_cell.angle_alpha   90.00
_cell.angle_beta   90.00
_cell.angle_gamma   90.00
#
_symmetry.space_group_name_H-M   'P 1'
#
loop_
_entity.id
_entity.type
_entity.pdbx_description
1 polymer ?
#
loop_
_entity_poly.entity_id
_entity_poly.type
_entity_poly.pdbx_seq_one_letter_code
_entity_poly.pdbx_strand_id
1 'polypeptide(L)'
;LCNPHNPIGQIWKEKDLVRLAELANRYGVIVYSDEIFADNCYQGLTCPCYLDIKGAKSHAIVATGLGKSFGFTGVNHANIIIADDELRARFTDRRTRDHYGSLDPCVYECVLSAYTKDGKAWVDASNAYVWENMCVLRDYFAKHLPKARVCGGEGAYILWIDWAAYFSSGDELN
;
A
#
# COMPACT_ATOMS: atom_id res chain seq x y z
N LEU A 1 9.66 1.41 -2.25
CA LEU A 1 8.93 0.22 -1.81
C LEU A 1 7.45 0.52 -1.86
N CYS A 2 6.62 -0.43 -2.33
CA CYS A 2 5.17 -0.36 -2.26
C CYS A 2 4.69 -1.62 -1.53
N ASN A 3 3.99 -1.47 -0.40
CA ASN A 3 3.59 -2.59 0.46
C ASN A 3 2.24 -2.32 1.16
N PRO A 4 1.18 -3.07 0.86
CA PRO A 4 1.02 -4.08 -0.19
C PRO A 4 1.30 -3.53 -1.59
N HIS A 5 1.78 -4.41 -2.50
CA HIS A 5 2.28 -3.97 -3.80
C HIS A 5 1.13 -3.73 -4.80
N ASN A 6 1.04 -2.52 -5.32
CA ASN A 6 0.18 -2.18 -6.44
C ASN A 6 0.97 -2.32 -7.77
N PRO A 7 0.49 -3.08 -8.78
CA PRO A 7 -0.87 -3.65 -8.88
C PRO A 7 -1.01 -5.14 -8.51
N ILE A 8 0.05 -5.80 -8.07
CA ILE A 8 0.06 -7.27 -7.92
C ILE A 8 -0.73 -7.74 -6.69
N GLY A 9 -0.95 -6.87 -5.69
CA GLY A 9 -1.67 -7.22 -4.46
C GLY A 9 -0.92 -8.20 -3.55
N GLN A 10 0.41 -8.20 -3.62
CA GLN A 10 1.28 -9.02 -2.79
C GLN A 10 1.75 -8.24 -1.56
N ILE A 11 1.83 -8.91 -0.42
CA ILE A 11 2.46 -8.39 0.79
C ILE A 11 3.92 -8.86 0.83
N TRP A 12 4.85 -7.93 1.05
CA TRP A 12 6.27 -8.27 1.19
C TRP A 12 6.51 -9.06 2.47
N LYS A 13 7.30 -10.12 2.37
CA LYS A 13 7.67 -10.95 3.52
C LYS A 13 8.67 -10.21 4.39
N GLU A 14 8.54 -10.34 5.70
CA GLU A 14 9.43 -9.68 6.67
C GLU A 14 10.91 -9.95 6.39
N LYS A 15 11.27 -11.18 6.03
CA LYS A 15 12.67 -11.56 5.68
C LYS A 15 13.24 -10.74 4.52
N ASP A 16 12.41 -10.41 3.53
CA ASP A 16 12.82 -9.65 2.34
C ASP A 16 12.96 -8.16 2.70
N LEU A 17 12.08 -7.66 3.59
CA LEU A 17 12.17 -6.31 4.13
C LEU A 17 13.40 -6.14 5.03
N VAL A 18 13.75 -7.13 5.85
CA VAL A 18 14.99 -7.15 6.64
C VAL A 18 16.20 -7.08 5.71
N ARG A 19 16.20 -7.87 4.64
CA ARG A 19 17.28 -7.84 3.65
C ARG A 19 17.38 -6.49 2.95
N LEU A 20 16.26 -5.88 2.61
CA LEU A 20 16.20 -4.52 2.04
C LEU A 20 16.84 -3.51 3.02
N ALA A 21 16.47 -3.57 4.31
CA ALA A 21 16.99 -2.65 5.32
C ALA A 21 18.50 -2.80 5.50
N GLU A 22 19.05 -4.03 5.48
CA GLU A 22 20.49 -4.27 5.51
C GLU A 22 21.22 -3.63 4.32
N LEU A 23 20.66 -3.79 3.12
CA LEU A 23 21.24 -3.21 1.90
C LEU A 23 21.15 -1.69 1.92
N ALA A 24 20.01 -1.13 2.32
CA ALA A 24 19.81 0.31 2.43
C ALA A 24 20.82 0.95 3.41
N ASN A 25 21.03 0.33 4.58
CA ASN A 25 22.06 0.78 5.54
C ASN A 25 23.47 0.67 4.96
N ARG A 26 23.79 -0.44 4.30
CA ARG A 26 25.13 -0.66 3.72
C ARG A 26 25.50 0.39 2.68
N TYR A 27 24.52 0.79 1.87
CA TYR A 27 24.75 1.68 0.73
C TYR A 27 24.27 3.11 0.96
N GLY A 28 23.77 3.45 2.15
CA GLY A 28 23.28 4.79 2.49
C GLY A 28 22.05 5.20 1.67
N VAL A 29 21.15 4.25 1.36
CA VAL A 29 19.97 4.49 0.54
C VAL A 29 18.78 4.81 1.43
N ILE A 30 18.06 5.89 1.14
CA ILE A 30 16.78 6.21 1.75
C ILE A 30 15.70 5.34 1.09
N VAL A 31 14.89 4.66 1.90
CA VAL A 31 13.73 3.89 1.43
C VAL A 31 12.45 4.65 1.73
N TYR A 32 11.75 5.06 0.67
CA TYR A 32 10.38 5.53 0.75
C TYR A 32 9.45 4.32 0.64
N SER A 33 8.71 4.02 1.71
CA SER A 33 7.73 2.94 1.75
C SER A 33 6.32 3.52 1.60
N ASP A 34 5.70 3.23 0.47
CA ASP A 34 4.30 3.54 0.23
C ASP A 34 3.44 2.40 0.80
N GLU A 35 2.81 2.69 1.94
CA GLU A 35 1.96 1.76 2.69
C GLU A 35 0.49 2.18 2.67
N ILE A 36 0.07 2.91 1.63
CA ILE A 36 -1.30 3.43 1.52
C ILE A 36 -2.37 2.34 1.46
N PHE A 37 -1.98 1.11 1.11
CA PHE A 37 -2.85 -0.08 1.11
C PHE A 37 -2.72 -0.95 2.37
N ALA A 38 -1.98 -0.51 3.41
CA ALA A 38 -1.67 -1.35 4.56
C ALA A 38 -2.92 -1.86 5.31
N ASP A 39 -4.00 -1.09 5.32
CA ASP A 39 -5.28 -1.49 5.94
C ASP A 39 -6.10 -2.45 5.07
N ASN A 40 -5.75 -2.60 3.79
CA ASN A 40 -6.45 -3.47 2.84
C ASN A 40 -5.72 -4.81 2.73
N CYS A 41 -5.73 -5.59 3.80
CA CYS A 41 -5.19 -6.95 3.87
C CYS A 41 -6.32 -7.95 4.09
N TYR A 42 -6.19 -9.17 3.54
CA TYR A 42 -7.25 -10.17 3.50
C TYR A 42 -6.81 -11.46 4.17
N GLN A 43 -7.77 -12.32 4.50
CA GLN A 43 -7.54 -13.66 5.07
C GLN A 43 -6.71 -13.65 6.37
N GLY A 44 -6.87 -12.63 7.20
CA GLY A 44 -6.12 -12.50 8.46
C GLY A 44 -4.64 -12.12 8.28
N LEU A 45 -4.22 -11.80 7.05
CA LEU A 45 -2.89 -11.26 6.80
C LEU A 45 -2.80 -9.81 7.28
N THR A 46 -1.59 -9.41 7.62
CA THR A 46 -1.26 -8.02 7.99
C THR A 46 -0.06 -7.54 7.18
N CYS A 47 -0.06 -6.27 6.83
CA CYS A 47 1.08 -5.65 6.17
C CYS A 47 2.14 -5.27 7.22
N PRO A 48 3.37 -5.80 7.14
CA PRO A 48 4.45 -5.33 8.00
C PRO A 48 4.77 -3.86 7.70
N CYS A 49 4.76 -3.01 8.73
CA CYS A 49 5.24 -1.64 8.60
C CYS A 49 6.77 -1.64 8.44
N TYR A 50 7.29 -0.93 7.45
CA TYR A 50 8.72 -0.91 7.19
C TYR A 50 9.51 -0.27 8.34
N LEU A 51 8.92 0.68 9.09
CA LEU A 51 9.57 1.27 10.27
C LEU A 51 9.79 0.29 11.42
N ASP A 52 9.03 -0.82 11.49
CA ASP A 52 9.19 -1.85 12.51
C ASP A 52 10.29 -2.86 12.16
N ILE A 53 10.77 -2.84 10.91
CA ILE A 53 11.87 -3.68 10.47
C ILE A 53 13.18 -3.23 11.13
N LYS A 54 13.91 -4.21 11.67
CA LYS A 54 15.20 -3.96 12.33
C LYS A 54 16.15 -3.20 11.41
N GLY A 55 16.63 -2.05 11.89
CA GLY A 55 17.57 -1.19 11.16
C GLY A 55 16.95 -0.24 10.13
N ALA A 56 15.63 -0.27 9.92
CA ALA A 56 14.98 0.62 8.95
C ALA A 56 14.86 2.07 9.43
N LYS A 57 14.77 2.30 10.73
CA LYS A 57 14.47 3.64 11.31
C LYS A 57 15.43 4.75 10.88
N SER A 58 16.70 4.42 10.60
CA SER A 58 17.73 5.40 10.21
C SER A 58 17.59 5.92 8.77
N HIS A 59 16.77 5.27 7.93
CA HIS A 59 16.69 5.60 6.50
C HIS A 59 15.27 5.50 5.91
N ALA A 60 14.26 5.17 6.73
CA ALA A 60 12.91 4.96 6.24
C ALA A 60 12.07 6.24 6.26
N ILE A 61 11.32 6.44 5.20
CA ILE A 61 10.18 7.35 5.10
C ILE A 61 8.96 6.49 4.79
N VAL A 62 7.99 6.44 5.68
CA VAL A 62 6.75 5.69 5.46
C VAL A 62 5.61 6.66 5.15
N ALA A 63 4.82 6.33 4.13
CA ALA A 63 3.63 7.08 3.76
C ALA A 63 2.37 6.22 3.90
N THR A 64 1.37 6.74 4.60
CA THR A 64 0.02 6.18 4.72
C THR A 64 -1.02 7.25 4.43
N GLY A 65 -2.30 6.93 4.35
CA GLY A 65 -3.34 7.93 4.14
C GLY A 65 -4.74 7.37 3.99
N LEU A 66 -5.72 8.26 3.96
CA LEU A 66 -7.15 7.93 3.85
C LEU A 66 -7.57 7.38 2.50
N GLY A 67 -6.80 7.69 1.45
CA GLY A 67 -7.24 7.58 0.06
C GLY A 67 -7.73 6.20 -0.32
N LYS A 68 -7.06 5.14 0.15
CA LYS A 68 -7.37 3.76 -0.21
C LYS A 68 -8.21 3.05 0.84
N SER A 69 -7.86 3.22 2.12
CA SER A 69 -8.58 2.57 3.22
C SER A 69 -10.04 3.04 3.33
N PHE A 70 -10.29 4.32 3.07
CA PHE A 70 -11.59 4.95 3.27
C PHE A 70 -12.25 5.48 1.97
N GLY A 71 -11.67 5.20 0.81
CA GLY A 71 -12.22 5.66 -0.47
C GLY A 71 -12.07 7.17 -0.74
N PHE A 72 -11.23 7.88 0.00
CA PHE A 72 -11.00 9.32 -0.13
C PHE A 72 -9.90 9.68 -1.14
N THR A 73 -9.81 8.98 -2.25
CA THR A 73 -8.70 9.19 -3.22
C THR A 73 -8.61 10.62 -3.78
N GLY A 74 -9.73 11.37 -3.80
CA GLY A 74 -9.75 12.78 -4.21
C GLY A 74 -9.27 13.77 -3.14
N VAL A 75 -9.04 13.30 -1.93
CA VAL A 75 -8.55 14.13 -0.81
C VAL A 75 -7.02 14.08 -0.78
N ASN A 76 -6.39 15.25 -0.98
CA ASN A 76 -4.94 15.37 -0.97
C ASN A 76 -4.40 15.26 0.47
N HIS A 77 -4.11 14.05 0.90
CA HIS A 77 -3.60 13.75 2.23
C HIS A 77 -2.63 12.57 2.22
N ALA A 78 -1.55 12.71 2.96
CA ALA A 78 -0.65 11.62 3.33
C ALA A 78 -0.10 11.87 4.74
N ASN A 79 -0.06 10.80 5.54
CA ASN A 79 0.72 10.78 6.77
C ASN A 79 2.15 10.38 6.39
N ILE A 80 3.11 11.24 6.64
CA ILE A 80 4.54 10.95 6.42
C ILE A 80 5.19 10.72 7.77
N ILE A 81 5.74 9.53 7.97
CA ILE A 81 6.31 9.08 9.23
C ILE A 81 7.80 8.84 9.01
N ILE A 82 8.64 9.57 9.76
CA ILE A 82 10.11 9.51 9.69
C ILE A 82 10.64 9.44 11.11
N ALA A 83 11.30 8.35 11.46
CA ALA A 83 11.82 8.14 12.82
C ALA A 83 13.15 8.86 13.05
N ASP A 84 14.01 8.93 12.02
CA ASP A 84 15.31 9.61 12.10
C ASP A 84 15.15 11.12 12.11
N ASP A 85 15.74 11.79 13.11
CA ASP A 85 15.61 13.23 13.33
C ASP A 85 16.23 14.07 12.21
N GLU A 86 17.40 13.66 11.71
CA GLU A 86 18.09 14.39 10.64
C GLU A 86 17.32 14.26 9.33
N LEU A 87 16.92 13.05 8.98
CA LEU A 87 16.13 12.82 7.79
C LEU A 87 14.79 13.56 7.84
N ARG A 88 14.12 13.58 9.02
CA ARG A 88 12.89 14.32 9.23
C ARG A 88 13.08 15.83 9.10
N ALA A 89 14.17 16.36 9.64
CA ALA A 89 14.50 17.78 9.50
C ALA A 89 14.73 18.18 8.03
N ARG A 90 15.48 17.37 7.28
CA ARG A 90 15.70 17.56 5.83
C ARG A 90 14.40 17.52 5.03
N PHE A 91 13.54 16.54 5.33
CA PHE A 91 12.22 16.43 4.70
C PHE A 91 11.35 17.66 5.00
N THR A 92 11.32 18.11 6.26
CA THR A 92 10.53 19.27 6.69
C THR A 92 11.01 20.56 6.04
N ASP A 93 12.33 20.78 5.97
CA ASP A 93 12.93 21.92 5.29
C ASP A 93 12.54 21.94 3.79
N ARG A 94 12.66 20.80 3.11
CA ARG A 94 12.29 20.68 1.71
C ARG A 94 10.80 20.96 1.49
N ARG A 95 9.94 20.34 2.31
CA ARG A 95 8.49 20.55 2.27
C ARG A 95 8.12 22.03 2.41
N THR A 96 8.78 22.74 3.33
CA THR A 96 8.55 24.17 3.58
C THR A 96 8.97 25.01 2.39
N ARG A 97 10.13 24.72 1.79
CA ARG A 97 10.63 25.44 0.59
C ARG A 97 9.74 25.25 -0.62
N ASP A 98 9.15 24.07 -0.76
CA ASP A 98 8.27 23.74 -1.88
C ASP A 98 6.81 24.17 -1.62
N HIS A 99 6.56 24.85 -0.50
CA HIS A 99 5.22 25.30 -0.07
C HIS A 99 4.17 24.19 0.07
N TYR A 100 4.61 22.94 0.32
CA TYR A 100 3.72 21.86 0.72
C TYR A 100 3.46 21.89 2.21
N GLY A 101 2.21 21.75 2.66
CA GLY A 101 2.04 21.42 4.06
C GLY A 101 0.96 22.12 4.85
N SER A 102 0.12 22.96 4.24
CA SER A 102 -1.15 23.29 4.87
C SER A 102 -2.19 22.25 4.47
N LEU A 103 -2.79 21.59 5.46
CA LEU A 103 -3.97 20.78 5.22
C LEU A 103 -5.17 21.70 5.01
N ASP A 104 -6.00 21.36 4.03
CA ASP A 104 -7.34 21.92 3.95
C ASP A 104 -8.12 21.55 5.23
N PRO A 105 -8.88 22.47 5.84
CA PRO A 105 -9.70 22.17 7.03
C PRO A 105 -10.62 20.97 6.84
N CYS A 106 -11.21 20.79 5.65
CA CYS A 106 -12.04 19.62 5.35
C CYS A 106 -11.26 18.31 5.42
N VAL A 107 -9.99 18.30 4.99
CA VAL A 107 -9.11 17.14 5.08
C VAL A 107 -8.83 16.78 6.53
N TYR A 108 -8.62 17.77 7.37
CA TYR A 108 -8.39 17.56 8.80
C TYR A 108 -9.56 16.85 9.48
N GLU A 109 -10.79 17.32 9.21
CA GLU A 109 -12.01 16.67 9.71
C GLU A 109 -12.19 15.24 9.17
N CYS A 110 -11.86 15.00 7.90
CA CYS A 110 -11.85 13.66 7.33
C CYS A 110 -10.90 12.72 8.08
N VAL A 111 -9.69 13.18 8.41
CA VAL A 111 -8.70 12.40 9.16
C VAL A 111 -9.23 12.05 10.56
N LEU A 112 -9.75 13.04 11.28
CA LEU A 112 -10.28 12.83 12.62
C LEU A 112 -11.49 11.87 12.64
N SER A 113 -12.35 11.94 11.65
CA SER A 113 -13.52 11.07 11.53
C SER A 113 -13.16 9.65 11.12
N ALA A 114 -12.19 9.49 10.23
CA ALA A 114 -11.80 8.20 9.69
C ALA A 114 -11.05 7.33 10.70
N TYR A 115 -10.08 7.89 11.44
CA TYR A 115 -9.27 7.13 12.42
C TYR A 115 -9.98 6.97 13.76
N THR A 116 -11.17 6.39 13.74
CA THR A 116 -12.03 6.09 14.90
C THR A 116 -12.36 4.60 14.95
N LYS A 117 -13.04 4.16 16.01
CA LYS A 117 -13.56 2.78 16.10
C LYS A 117 -14.58 2.49 15.00
N ASP A 118 -15.41 3.46 14.65
CA ASP A 118 -16.43 3.32 13.60
C ASP A 118 -15.76 3.28 12.23
N GLY A 119 -14.73 4.10 11.99
CA GLY A 119 -13.92 4.06 10.78
C GLY A 119 -13.23 2.70 10.61
N LYS A 120 -12.68 2.14 11.69
CA LYS A 120 -12.12 0.78 11.65
C LYS A 120 -13.18 -0.25 11.28
N ALA A 121 -14.34 -0.21 11.88
CA ALA A 121 -15.44 -1.13 11.58
C ALA A 121 -15.87 -1.03 10.11
N TRP A 122 -15.88 0.19 9.55
CA TRP A 122 -16.16 0.42 8.13
C TRP A 122 -15.10 -0.23 7.23
N VAL A 123 -13.80 -0.05 7.54
CA VAL A 123 -12.70 -0.68 6.77
C VAL A 123 -12.80 -2.20 6.83
N ASP A 124 -13.08 -2.78 8.01
CA ASP A 124 -13.23 -4.22 8.17
C ASP A 124 -14.39 -4.76 7.31
N ALA A 125 -15.54 -4.09 7.31
CA ALA A 125 -16.69 -4.45 6.48
C ALA A 125 -16.41 -4.30 4.98
N SER A 126 -15.75 -3.20 4.60
CA SER A 126 -15.32 -2.96 3.21
C SER A 126 -14.35 -4.04 2.73
N ASN A 127 -13.37 -4.40 3.54
CA ASN A 127 -12.41 -5.46 3.22
C ASN A 127 -13.10 -6.83 3.06
N ALA A 128 -14.08 -7.15 3.91
CA ALA A 128 -14.86 -8.38 3.76
C ALA A 128 -15.61 -8.42 2.43
N TYR A 129 -16.29 -7.34 2.07
CA TYR A 129 -17.01 -7.21 0.80
C TYR A 129 -16.08 -7.30 -0.42
N VAL A 130 -14.94 -6.63 -0.37
CA VAL A 130 -13.94 -6.68 -1.45
C VAL A 130 -13.37 -8.09 -1.60
N TRP A 131 -13.12 -8.78 -0.49
CA TRP A 131 -12.65 -10.16 -0.52
C TRP A 131 -13.67 -11.12 -1.18
N GLU A 132 -14.96 -10.98 -0.84
CA GLU A 132 -16.04 -11.75 -1.49
C GLU A 132 -16.04 -11.53 -3.01
N ASN A 133 -15.91 -10.26 -3.46
CA ASN A 133 -15.84 -9.94 -4.89
C ASN A 133 -14.61 -10.56 -5.56
N MET A 134 -13.46 -10.57 -4.88
CA MET A 134 -12.25 -11.22 -5.39
C MET A 134 -12.43 -12.73 -5.52
N CYS A 135 -13.12 -13.38 -4.58
CA CYS A 135 -13.45 -14.79 -4.68
C CYS A 135 -14.35 -15.09 -5.89
N VAL A 136 -15.41 -14.31 -6.09
CA VAL A 136 -16.29 -14.43 -7.25
C VAL A 136 -15.52 -14.31 -8.57
N LEU A 137 -14.62 -13.33 -8.67
CA LEU A 137 -13.78 -13.15 -9.86
C LEU A 137 -12.86 -14.35 -10.08
N ARG A 138 -12.18 -14.83 -9.03
CA ARG A 138 -11.29 -15.99 -9.11
C ARG A 138 -12.04 -17.25 -9.59
N ASP A 139 -13.23 -17.51 -9.03
CA ASP A 139 -14.06 -18.65 -9.41
C ASP A 139 -14.52 -18.53 -10.88
N TYR A 140 -14.90 -17.31 -11.29
CA TYR A 140 -15.27 -17.05 -12.68
C TYR A 140 -14.12 -17.35 -13.65
N PHE A 141 -12.91 -16.84 -13.36
CA PHE A 141 -11.73 -17.09 -14.18
C PHE A 141 -11.35 -18.57 -14.21
N ALA A 142 -11.36 -19.23 -13.06
CA ALA A 142 -11.05 -20.65 -12.98
C ALA A 142 -12.02 -21.51 -13.82
N LYS A 143 -13.30 -21.13 -13.86
CA LYS A 143 -14.33 -21.85 -14.60
C LYS A 143 -14.34 -21.54 -16.10
N HIS A 144 -14.22 -20.27 -16.49
CA HIS A 144 -14.47 -19.81 -17.85
C HIS A 144 -13.18 -19.49 -18.63
N LEU A 145 -12.11 -19.16 -17.93
CA LEU A 145 -10.83 -18.73 -18.50
C LEU A 145 -9.65 -19.41 -17.79
N PRO A 146 -9.62 -20.76 -17.79
CA PRO A 146 -8.70 -21.55 -16.93
C PRO A 146 -7.21 -21.37 -17.23
N LYS A 147 -6.85 -20.79 -18.38
CA LYS A 147 -5.45 -20.47 -18.71
C LYS A 147 -5.03 -19.10 -18.16
N ALA A 148 -5.97 -18.21 -17.80
CA ALA A 148 -5.64 -16.94 -17.19
C ALA A 148 -5.18 -17.16 -15.76
N ARG A 149 -4.03 -16.61 -15.39
CA ARG A 149 -3.50 -16.71 -14.03
C ARG A 149 -3.88 -15.47 -13.23
N VAL A 150 -4.77 -15.65 -12.25
CA VAL A 150 -5.17 -14.56 -11.34
C VAL A 150 -4.18 -14.50 -10.19
N CYS A 151 -3.45 -13.38 -10.08
CA CYS A 151 -2.46 -13.10 -9.05
C CYS A 151 -3.00 -12.07 -8.04
N GLY A 152 -2.39 -12.00 -6.85
CA GLY A 152 -2.77 -11.02 -5.81
C GLY A 152 -3.78 -11.54 -4.81
N GLY A 153 -4.43 -10.61 -4.08
CA GLY A 153 -5.42 -10.93 -3.04
C GLY A 153 -4.84 -11.19 -1.66
N GLU A 154 -3.57 -10.86 -1.43
CA GLU A 154 -3.01 -10.77 -0.07
C GLU A 154 -3.31 -9.39 0.52
N GLY A 155 -3.11 -8.33 -0.28
CA GLY A 155 -3.38 -6.95 0.06
C GLY A 155 -3.75 -6.12 -1.16
N ALA A 156 -4.19 -4.88 -0.95
CA ALA A 156 -4.81 -4.00 -1.93
C ALA A 156 -6.12 -4.59 -2.51
N TYR A 157 -6.96 -3.78 -3.12
CA TYR A 157 -8.22 -4.24 -3.74
C TYR A 157 -8.08 -4.42 -5.25
N ILE A 158 -6.94 -4.96 -5.68
CA ILE A 158 -6.57 -5.13 -7.09
C ILE A 158 -6.24 -6.60 -7.33
N LEU A 159 -6.74 -7.16 -8.41
CA LEU A 159 -6.31 -8.45 -8.95
C LEU A 159 -5.55 -8.22 -10.25
N TRP A 160 -4.38 -8.80 -10.33
CA TRP A 160 -3.58 -8.83 -11.54
C TRP A 160 -3.85 -10.11 -12.32
N ILE A 161 -4.13 -9.99 -13.62
CA ILE A 161 -4.46 -11.13 -14.44
C ILE A 161 -3.41 -11.29 -15.54
N ASP A 162 -2.73 -12.42 -15.51
CA ASP A 162 -1.75 -12.80 -16.50
C ASP A 162 -2.44 -13.56 -17.66
N TRP A 163 -2.40 -12.98 -18.83
CA TRP A 163 -3.01 -13.47 -20.05
C TRP A 163 -2.03 -14.18 -21.00
N ALA A 164 -0.76 -14.31 -20.64
CA ALA A 164 0.29 -14.84 -21.51
C ALA A 164 -0.04 -16.20 -22.13
N ALA A 165 -0.85 -17.03 -21.46
CA ALA A 165 -1.25 -18.33 -21.98
C ALA A 165 -2.35 -18.28 -23.06
N TYR A 166 -2.95 -17.11 -23.32
CA TYR A 166 -3.94 -16.91 -24.38
C TYR A 166 -3.39 -16.17 -25.59
N PHE A 167 -2.29 -15.45 -25.45
CA PHE A 167 -1.72 -14.59 -26.49
C PHE A 167 -0.25 -14.91 -26.68
N SER A 168 0.19 -14.99 -27.95
CA SER A 168 1.58 -15.29 -28.30
C SER A 168 2.46 -14.03 -28.31
N SER A 169 1.86 -12.84 -28.44
CA SER A 169 2.55 -11.55 -28.37
C SER A 169 1.65 -10.47 -27.77
N GLY A 170 2.26 -9.37 -27.29
CA GLY A 170 1.52 -8.21 -26.78
C GLY A 170 0.65 -7.52 -27.84
N ASP A 171 0.94 -7.70 -29.12
CA ASP A 171 0.20 -7.09 -30.22
C ASP A 171 -1.20 -7.72 -30.43
N GLU A 172 -1.39 -8.94 -29.94
CA GLU A 172 -2.69 -9.64 -29.99
C GLU A 172 -3.67 -9.16 -28.91
N LEU A 173 -3.23 -8.28 -28.01
CA LEU A 173 -4.02 -7.73 -26.90
C LEU A 173 -4.67 -6.36 -27.23
N ASN A 174 -4.37 -5.76 -28.40
CA ASN A 174 -4.88 -4.46 -28.82
C ASN A 174 -6.04 -4.57 -29.81
#